data_4d806d38b919663607e065a804292adf
#
_entry.id   4d806d38b919663607e065a804292adf
#
_cell.length_a   1.000
_cell.length_b   1.000
_cell.length_c   1.000
_cell.angle_alpha   90.00
_cell.angle_beta   90.00
_cell.angle_gamma   90.00
#
_symmetry.space_group_name_H-M   'P 1'
#
loop_
_entity.id
_entity.type
_entity.pdbx_description
1 polymer ?
#
loop_
_entity_poly.entity_id
_entity_poly.type
_entity_poly.pdbx_seq_one_letter_code
_entity_poly.pdbx_strand_id
1 'polypeptide(L)'
;MNKSVSIHIQGFAFILEEQAYEVLRKYLNDLSAILQNEEGKDEILQDIELRIVELLQEKVSGQQVVQLEVIHEIIQLLGSP
;
A
#
# COMPACT_ATOMS: atom_id res chain seq x y z
N MET A 1 22.07 3.76 -5.40
CA MET A 1 21.19 4.93 -5.41
C MET A 1 19.76 4.49 -5.27
N ASN A 2 19.01 5.21 -4.46
CA ASN A 2 17.62 4.87 -4.24
C ASN A 2 16.76 5.46 -5.34
N LYS A 3 16.01 4.61 -5.99
CA LYS A 3 15.04 5.05 -6.99
C LYS A 3 13.68 5.20 -6.32
N SER A 4 12.88 6.10 -6.84
CA SER A 4 11.53 6.32 -6.34
C SER A 4 10.53 6.15 -7.46
N VAL A 5 9.31 5.81 -7.07
CA VAL A 5 8.20 5.56 -7.98
C VAL A 5 7.02 6.40 -7.53
N SER A 6 6.39 7.10 -8.46
CA SER A 6 5.17 7.85 -8.17
C SER A 6 3.97 6.96 -8.48
N ILE A 7 3.07 6.83 -7.51
CA ILE A 7 1.88 5.99 -7.67
C ILE A 7 0.65 6.75 -7.18
N HIS A 8 -0.50 6.23 -7.57
CA HIS A 8 -1.79 6.71 -7.06
C HIS A 8 -2.53 5.54 -6.43
N ILE A 9 -3.04 5.77 -5.23
CA ILE A 9 -3.89 4.80 -4.54
C ILE A 9 -5.20 5.51 -4.23
N GLN A 10 -6.29 5.04 -4.79
CA GLN A 10 -7.63 5.61 -4.62
C GLN A 10 -7.64 7.13 -4.88
N GLY A 11 -6.89 7.58 -5.89
CA GLY A 11 -6.83 8.98 -6.26
C GLY A 11 -5.82 9.82 -5.49
N PHE A 12 -5.15 9.26 -4.51
CA PHE A 12 -4.13 9.97 -3.72
C PHE A 12 -2.74 9.62 -4.23
N ALA A 13 -1.93 10.64 -4.46
CA ALA A 13 -0.59 10.47 -5.01
C ALA A 13 0.43 10.27 -3.90
N PHE A 14 1.33 9.31 -4.10
CA PHE A 14 2.43 9.05 -3.18
C PHE A 14 3.69 8.77 -3.96
N ILE A 15 4.83 9.08 -3.36
CA ILE A 15 6.14 8.75 -3.90
C ILE A 15 6.77 7.72 -2.96
N LEU A 16 7.08 6.56 -3.49
CA LEU A 16 7.64 5.46 -2.71
C LEU A 16 9.04 5.13 -3.20
N GLU A 17 9.92 4.71 -2.29
CA GLU A 17 11.14 4.06 -2.72
C GLU A 17 10.78 2.81 -3.52
N GLU A 18 11.61 2.46 -4.49
CA GLU A 18 11.32 1.32 -5.37
C GLU A 18 11.07 0.04 -4.58
N GLN A 19 11.89 -0.22 -3.56
CA GLN A 19 11.71 -1.41 -2.72
C GLN A 19 10.40 -1.37 -1.95
N ALA A 20 10.02 -0.18 -1.46
CA ALA A 20 8.74 -0.01 -0.78
C ALA A 20 7.58 -0.30 -1.72
N TYR A 21 7.67 0.19 -2.94
CA TYR A 21 6.66 -0.06 -3.95
C TYR A 21 6.53 -1.54 -4.26
N GLU A 22 7.64 -2.24 -4.42
CA GLU A 22 7.61 -3.67 -4.73
C GLU A 22 6.95 -4.49 -3.62
N VAL A 23 7.26 -4.16 -2.37
CA VAL A 23 6.66 -4.85 -1.22
C VAL A 23 5.16 -4.58 -1.15
N LEU A 24 4.77 -3.32 -1.33
CA LEU A 24 3.35 -2.96 -1.31
C LEU A 24 2.58 -3.64 -2.44
N ARG A 25 3.15 -3.62 -3.64
CA ARG A 25 2.53 -4.26 -4.80
C ARG A 25 2.33 -5.76 -4.57
N LYS A 26 3.37 -6.42 -4.04
CA LYS A 26 3.28 -7.85 -3.76
C LYS A 26 2.17 -8.12 -2.73
N TYR A 27 2.11 -7.33 -1.68
CA TYR A 27 1.09 -7.48 -0.64
C TYR A 27 -0.32 -7.39 -1.24
N LEU A 28 -0.56 -6.36 -2.06
CA LEU A 28 -1.88 -6.18 -2.67
C LEU A 28 -2.20 -7.27 -3.67
N ASN A 29 -1.21 -7.74 -4.44
CA ASN A 29 -1.41 -8.85 -5.37
C ASN A 29 -1.72 -10.14 -4.62
N ASP A 30 -1.05 -10.40 -3.51
CA ASP A 30 -1.30 -11.59 -2.70
C ASP A 30 -2.73 -11.56 -2.12
N LEU A 31 -3.16 -10.39 -1.64
CA LEU A 31 -4.53 -10.23 -1.15
C LEU A 31 -5.55 -10.45 -2.26
N SER A 32 -5.29 -9.92 -3.43
CA SER A 32 -6.16 -10.10 -4.58
C SER A 32 -6.31 -11.57 -4.95
N ALA A 33 -5.21 -12.32 -4.88
CA ALA A 33 -5.23 -13.75 -5.17
C ALA A 33 -6.04 -14.52 -4.11
N ILE A 34 -5.85 -14.17 -2.83
CA ILE A 34 -6.57 -14.84 -1.74
C ILE A 34 -8.07 -14.60 -1.85
N LEU A 35 -8.46 -13.39 -2.26
CA LEU A 35 -9.86 -13.00 -2.35
C LEU A 35 -10.49 -13.34 -3.71
N GLN A 36 -9.79 -14.07 -4.55
CA GLN A 36 -10.17 -14.27 -5.94
C GLN A 36 -11.58 -14.77 -6.12
N ASN A 37 -12.05 -15.65 -5.25
CA ASN A 37 -13.38 -16.24 -5.35
C ASN A 37 -14.38 -15.66 -4.35
N GLU A 38 -14.01 -14.58 -3.66
CA GLU A 38 -14.90 -13.98 -2.67
C GLU A 38 -15.86 -13.00 -3.31
N GLU A 39 -17.11 -13.03 -2.88
CA GLU A 39 -18.05 -11.97 -3.25
C GLU A 39 -17.63 -10.68 -2.59
N GLY A 40 -17.76 -9.57 -3.34
CA GLY A 40 -17.38 -8.27 -2.82
C GLY A 40 -15.87 -8.06 -2.77
N LYS A 41 -15.10 -8.85 -3.53
CA LYS A 41 -13.65 -8.72 -3.59
C LYS A 41 -13.21 -7.29 -3.84
N ASP A 42 -13.84 -6.61 -4.80
CA ASP A 42 -13.45 -5.26 -5.16
C ASP A 42 -13.68 -4.28 -4.02
N GLU A 43 -14.79 -4.43 -3.30
CA GLU A 43 -15.08 -3.59 -2.13
C GLU A 43 -14.06 -3.84 -1.01
N ILE A 44 -13.72 -5.09 -0.78
CA ILE A 44 -12.74 -5.44 0.25
C ILE A 44 -11.39 -4.82 -0.08
N LEU A 45 -10.94 -4.97 -1.33
CA LEU A 45 -9.66 -4.39 -1.75
C LEU A 45 -9.68 -2.88 -1.67
N GLN A 46 -10.79 -2.25 -2.06
CA GLN A 46 -10.93 -0.80 -1.98
C GLN A 46 -10.81 -0.33 -0.52
N ASP A 47 -11.46 -1.02 0.40
CA ASP A 47 -11.40 -0.67 1.82
C ASP A 47 -9.98 -0.80 2.36
N ILE A 48 -9.27 -1.85 1.96
CA ILE A 48 -7.88 -2.04 2.36
C ILE A 48 -7.01 -0.92 1.81
N GLU A 49 -7.19 -0.56 0.53
CA GLU A 49 -6.43 0.51 -0.08
C GLU A 49 -6.70 1.86 0.59
N LEU A 50 -7.95 2.13 0.93
CA LEU A 50 -8.28 3.37 1.66
C LEU A 50 -7.62 3.40 3.03
N ARG A 51 -7.57 2.26 3.71
CA ARG A 51 -6.88 2.18 5.00
C ARG A 51 -5.38 2.43 4.83
N ILE A 52 -4.79 1.89 3.75
CA ILE A 52 -3.38 2.16 3.45
C ILE A 52 -3.16 3.65 3.23
N VAL A 53 -4.05 4.32 2.49
CA VAL A 53 -3.95 5.77 2.28
C VAL A 53 -3.96 6.51 3.62
N GLU A 54 -4.90 6.17 4.50
CA GLU A 54 -4.97 6.81 5.81
C GLU A 54 -3.67 6.62 6.60
N LEU A 55 -3.14 5.41 6.61
CA LEU A 55 -1.91 5.12 7.35
C LEU A 55 -0.71 5.83 6.74
N LEU A 56 -0.65 5.90 5.42
CA LEU A 56 0.41 6.65 4.74
C LEU A 56 0.35 8.13 5.10
N GLN A 57 -0.84 8.71 5.12
CA GLN A 57 -1.02 10.12 5.46
C GLN A 57 -0.64 10.40 6.91
N GLU A 58 -0.87 9.45 7.81
CA GLU A 58 -0.48 9.60 9.21
C GLU A 58 1.04 9.51 9.39
N LYS A 59 1.68 8.59 8.69
CA LYS A 59 3.09 8.28 8.92
C LYS A 59 4.04 9.14 8.10
N VAL A 60 3.57 9.64 6.97
CA VAL A 60 4.40 10.44 6.06
C VAL A 60 3.71 11.78 5.85
N SER A 61 4.36 12.86 6.23
CA SER A 61 3.79 14.19 6.08
C SER A 61 4.33 14.85 4.83
N GLY A 62 3.44 15.54 4.10
CA GLY A 62 3.80 16.28 2.92
C GLY A 62 4.23 15.39 1.77
N GLN A 63 5.25 15.84 1.03
CA GLN A 63 5.71 15.15 -0.17
C GLN A 63 6.96 14.30 0.08
N GLN A 64 7.08 13.74 1.26
CA GLN A 64 8.20 12.89 1.58
C GLN A 64 8.09 11.54 0.85
N VAL A 65 9.26 10.97 0.55
CA VAL A 65 9.32 9.65 -0.06
C VAL A 65 9.01 8.60 0.99
N VAL A 66 8.08 7.70 0.68
CA VAL A 66 7.71 6.61 1.58
C VAL A 66 8.82 5.55 1.55
N GLN A 67 9.38 5.27 2.71
CA GLN A 67 10.47 4.31 2.85
C GLN A 67 9.93 2.91 3.13
N LEU A 68 10.79 1.92 2.92
CA LEU A 68 10.44 0.51 3.10
C LEU A 68 9.91 0.23 4.51
N GLU A 69 10.52 0.84 5.53
CA GLU A 69 10.12 0.64 6.91
C GLU A 69 8.66 1.03 7.14
N VAL A 70 8.23 2.11 6.49
CA VAL A 70 6.84 2.58 6.62
C VAL A 70 5.87 1.54 6.04
N ILE A 71 6.22 0.97 4.90
CA ILE A 71 5.38 -0.07 4.30
C ILE A 71 5.32 -1.31 5.18
N HIS A 72 6.44 -1.72 5.75
CA HIS A 72 6.45 -2.86 6.67
C HIS A 72 5.56 -2.62 7.89
N GLU A 73 5.60 -1.41 8.45
CA GLU A 73 4.74 -1.06 9.58
C GLU A 73 3.27 -1.14 9.20
N ILE A 74 2.93 -0.60 8.03
CA ILE A 74 1.55 -0.61 7.55
C ILE A 74 1.04 -2.04 7.36
N ILE A 75 1.86 -2.90 6.75
CA ILE A 75 1.49 -4.30 6.54
C ILE A 75 1.28 -5.00 7.88
N GLN A 76 2.12 -4.72 8.87
CA GLN A 76 1.95 -5.29 10.22
C GLN A 76 0.64 -4.85 10.85
N LEU A 77 0.27 -3.58 10.67
CA LEU A 77 -0.98 -3.05 11.21
C LEU A 77 -2.21 -3.67 10.52
N LEU A 78 -2.10 -3.92 9.22
CA LEU A 78 -3.19 -4.52 8.46
C LEU A 78 -3.29 -6.03 8.66
N GLY A 79 -2.17 -6.67 8.97
CA GLY A 79 -2.08 -8.12 9.08
C GLY A 79 -1.60 -8.75 7.78
N SER A 80 -0.85 -9.82 7.91
CA SER A 80 -0.36 -10.57 6.75
C SER A 80 -1.48 -11.37 6.10
N PRO A 81 -1.47 -11.50 4.77
CA PRO A 81 -2.43 -12.36 4.09
C PRO A 81 -2.22 -13.82 4.43
#